data_3a1668a49899bdaff4d72166fb2b95a5
#
_entry.id   3a1668a49899bdaff4d72166fb2b95a5
#
_cell.length_a   1.000
_cell.length_b   1.000
_cell.length_c   1.000
_cell.angle_alpha   90.00
_cell.angle_beta   90.00
_cell.angle_gamma   90.00
#
_symmetry.space_group_name_H-M   'P 1'
#
loop_
_entity.id
_entity.type
_entity.pdbx_description
1 polymer ?
#
loop_
_entity_poly.entity_id
_entity_poly.type
_entity_poly.pdbx_seq_one_letter_code
_entity_poly.pdbx_strand_id
1 'polypeptide(L)'
;VDLSTPRRKRRLAAETNEAVMSTYVRQFLCLKDNYGVLVHDSATGATASIDAPDGEAVIAAADAAGWTLTDALVTHHHADHVQGLPALRARYPKLSVSAPAKEAARIGGVDRPLSEGDYARVGRLAAKVIETPGHTAGHIVYWFEEEEIAFVGDTLFALGCGRVFETPPAVMWGSLLKLASLPGSTEVYCGHEYTEANARFALTIEPDNAVLKARAGEIATLRAAGKPTLPTTIAAELATNPFLRAEEPTLQAAIGMPGADPAAAFAEIRGRKDRF
;
A
#
# COMPACT_ATOMS: atom_id res chain seq x y z
N VAL A 1 -2.17 -15.61 -11.13
CA VAL A 1 -0.79 -15.54 -11.65
C VAL A 1 0.11 -15.48 -10.43
N ASP A 2 0.95 -16.51 -10.25
CA ASP A 2 1.89 -16.63 -9.14
C ASP A 2 3.04 -15.63 -9.36
N LEU A 3 3.15 -14.63 -8.51
CA LEU A 3 4.20 -13.61 -8.52
C LEU A 3 5.16 -13.77 -7.34
N SER A 4 5.43 -15.02 -6.91
CA SER A 4 6.47 -15.31 -5.94
C SER A 4 7.86 -15.12 -6.57
N THR A 5 8.37 -13.90 -6.59
CA THR A 5 9.74 -13.63 -7.00
C THR A 5 10.65 -13.51 -5.78
N PRO A 6 11.67 -14.38 -5.60
CA PRO A 6 12.64 -14.23 -4.52
C PRO A 6 13.50 -12.98 -4.78
N ARG A 7 13.50 -12.02 -3.87
CA ARG A 7 14.39 -10.87 -3.93
C ARG A 7 15.78 -11.25 -3.42
N ARG A 8 16.74 -11.37 -4.33
CA ARG A 8 18.16 -11.41 -3.97
C ARG A 8 18.70 -9.97 -3.88
N LYS A 9 18.91 -9.45 -2.68
CA LYS A 9 19.82 -8.29 -2.50
C LYS A 9 21.24 -8.77 -2.80
N ARG A 10 21.90 -8.19 -3.82
CA ARG A 10 23.36 -8.31 -3.99
C ARG A 10 24.04 -7.49 -2.88
N ARG A 11 24.44 -8.14 -1.78
CA ARG A 11 25.52 -7.63 -0.94
C ARG A 11 26.83 -8.22 -1.47
N LEU A 12 27.81 -7.34 -1.65
CA LEU A 12 29.21 -7.74 -1.88
C LEU A 12 29.65 -8.63 -0.72
N ALA A 13 30.23 -9.77 -1.06
CA ALA A 13 30.62 -10.82 -0.15
C ALA A 13 31.67 -10.33 0.86
N ALA A 14 31.29 -10.39 2.13
CA ALA A 14 32.22 -10.75 3.20
C ALA A 14 31.72 -12.11 3.69
N GLU A 15 32.60 -13.11 3.65
CA GLU A 15 32.34 -14.49 4.05
C GLU A 15 32.04 -14.55 5.55
N THR A 16 30.77 -14.52 5.92
CA THR A 16 30.25 -15.03 7.18
C THR A 16 28.98 -15.81 6.84
N ASN A 17 28.82 -16.97 7.47
CA ASN A 17 27.74 -17.92 7.26
C ASN A 17 26.39 -17.38 7.84
N GLU A 18 25.98 -16.18 7.39
CA GLU A 18 24.68 -15.60 7.68
C GLU A 18 23.69 -16.15 6.64
N ALA A 19 22.70 -16.90 7.10
CA ALA A 19 21.57 -17.32 6.30
C ALA A 19 21.04 -16.11 5.52
N VAL A 20 21.07 -16.17 4.20
CA VAL A 20 20.56 -15.12 3.32
C VAL A 20 19.12 -14.88 3.72
N MET A 21 18.87 -13.78 4.42
CA MET A 21 17.52 -13.37 4.79
C MET A 21 16.78 -13.05 3.50
N SER A 22 15.73 -13.79 3.21
CA SER A 22 14.89 -13.55 2.04
C SER A 22 13.48 -13.24 2.52
N THR A 23 13.06 -12.01 2.29
CA THR A 23 11.69 -11.59 2.44
C THR A 23 10.94 -11.95 1.18
N TYR A 24 9.84 -12.65 1.32
CA TYR A 24 8.96 -12.97 0.19
C TYR A 24 7.66 -12.18 0.32
N VAL A 25 7.25 -11.55 -0.76
CA VAL A 25 5.94 -10.91 -0.89
C VAL A 25 5.15 -11.67 -1.93
N ARG A 26 3.96 -12.13 -1.54
CA ARG A 26 3.02 -12.77 -2.46
C ARG A 26 1.75 -11.94 -2.53
N GLN A 27 1.47 -11.41 -3.72
CA GLN A 27 0.29 -10.63 -4.01
C GLN A 27 -0.68 -11.44 -4.87
N PHE A 28 -1.97 -11.30 -4.60
CA PHE A 28 -3.05 -11.94 -5.37
C PHE A 28 -4.29 -11.03 -5.36
N LEU A 29 -5.11 -11.14 -6.40
CA LEU A 29 -6.39 -10.45 -6.44
C LEU A 29 -7.46 -11.26 -5.70
N CYS A 30 -8.32 -10.58 -4.97
CA CYS A 30 -9.49 -11.14 -4.30
C CYS A 30 -10.64 -10.16 -4.33
N LEU A 31 -11.83 -10.61 -3.94
CA LEU A 31 -13.07 -9.85 -4.09
C LEU A 31 -13.21 -9.33 -5.54
N LYS A 32 -13.53 -8.04 -5.72
CA LYS A 32 -13.69 -7.43 -7.05
C LYS A 32 -12.38 -6.86 -7.59
N ASP A 33 -11.66 -6.14 -6.75
CA ASP A 33 -10.46 -5.37 -7.12
C ASP A 33 -9.45 -5.22 -5.96
N ASN A 34 -9.68 -5.90 -4.82
CA ASN A 34 -8.75 -5.88 -3.70
C ASN A 34 -7.51 -6.71 -3.99
N TYR A 35 -6.39 -6.26 -3.46
CA TYR A 35 -5.20 -7.06 -3.34
C TYR A 35 -5.12 -7.71 -1.95
N GLY A 36 -4.98 -9.04 -1.92
CA GLY A 36 -4.45 -9.74 -0.76
C GLY A 36 -2.93 -9.80 -0.87
N VAL A 37 -2.23 -9.59 0.23
CA VAL A 37 -0.76 -9.64 0.26
C VAL A 37 -0.29 -10.45 1.46
N LEU A 38 0.63 -11.39 1.21
CA LEU A 38 1.35 -12.12 2.26
C LEU A 38 2.81 -11.66 2.28
N VAL A 39 3.34 -11.47 3.49
CA VAL A 39 4.76 -11.22 3.76
C VAL A 39 5.31 -12.36 4.57
N HIS A 40 6.39 -12.99 4.08
CA HIS A 40 6.99 -14.16 4.71
C HIS A 40 8.48 -13.94 5.00
N ASP A 41 8.86 -14.19 6.25
CA ASP A 41 10.26 -14.29 6.68
C ASP A 41 10.74 -15.74 6.56
N SER A 42 11.50 -16.04 5.53
CA SER A 42 12.01 -17.40 5.31
C SER A 42 12.99 -17.89 6.38
N ALA A 43 13.58 -16.99 7.16
CA ALA A 43 14.51 -17.34 8.21
C ALA A 43 13.81 -17.91 9.46
N THR A 44 12.57 -17.48 9.72
CA THR A 44 11.79 -17.90 10.87
C THR A 44 10.55 -18.73 10.50
N GLY A 45 10.11 -18.64 9.25
CA GLY A 45 8.85 -19.21 8.78
C GLY A 45 7.62 -18.38 9.16
N ALA A 46 7.80 -17.23 9.81
CA ALA A 46 6.70 -16.34 10.16
C ALA A 46 6.08 -15.72 8.90
N THR A 47 4.76 -15.62 8.89
CA THR A 47 4.01 -15.05 7.74
C THR A 47 2.92 -14.14 8.24
N ALA A 48 2.83 -12.96 7.68
CA ALA A 48 1.73 -12.04 7.91
C ALA A 48 0.83 -11.91 6.67
N SER A 49 -0.49 -11.80 6.89
CA SER A 49 -1.38 -11.16 5.93
C SER A 49 -1.36 -9.65 6.15
N ILE A 50 -1.21 -8.89 5.09
CA ILE A 50 -1.48 -7.45 5.10
C ILE A 50 -2.95 -7.28 4.78
N ASP A 51 -3.69 -6.73 5.73
CA ASP A 51 -5.15 -6.77 5.75
C ASP A 51 -5.74 -8.20 5.66
N ALA A 52 -7.04 -8.30 5.68
CA ALA A 52 -7.77 -9.54 5.52
C ALA A 52 -9.03 -9.30 4.68
N PRO A 53 -8.88 -8.98 3.38
CA PRO A 53 -10.01 -8.63 2.52
C PRO A 53 -10.96 -9.81 2.31
N ASP A 54 -10.42 -11.01 2.13
CA ASP A 54 -11.15 -12.25 1.92
C ASP A 54 -10.39 -13.39 2.60
N GLY A 55 -10.96 -13.92 3.70
CA GLY A 55 -10.30 -14.92 4.52
C GLY A 55 -9.98 -16.21 3.76
N GLU A 56 -10.89 -16.69 2.91
CA GLU A 56 -10.70 -17.92 2.14
C GLU A 56 -9.61 -17.73 1.07
N ALA A 57 -9.59 -16.57 0.40
CA ALA A 57 -8.55 -16.26 -0.58
C ALA A 57 -7.17 -16.15 0.06
N VAL A 58 -7.07 -15.51 1.25
CA VAL A 58 -5.83 -15.42 2.03
C VAL A 58 -5.34 -16.80 2.47
N ILE A 59 -6.23 -17.66 2.99
CA ILE A 59 -5.91 -19.04 3.40
C ILE A 59 -5.41 -19.84 2.17
N ALA A 60 -6.13 -19.78 1.07
CA ALA A 60 -5.75 -20.50 -0.16
C ALA A 60 -4.38 -20.04 -0.68
N ALA A 61 -4.08 -18.75 -0.62
CA ALA A 61 -2.77 -18.20 -1.03
C ALA A 61 -1.64 -18.67 -0.10
N ALA A 62 -1.89 -18.74 1.21
CA ALA A 62 -0.93 -19.23 2.21
C ALA A 62 -0.69 -20.75 2.02
N ASP A 63 -1.75 -21.54 1.89
CA ASP A 63 -1.67 -22.98 1.68
C ASP A 63 -0.93 -23.32 0.36
N ALA A 64 -1.20 -22.57 -0.73
CA ALA A 64 -0.51 -22.74 -2.01
C ALA A 64 0.99 -22.38 -1.95
N ALA A 65 1.40 -21.53 -0.98
CA ALA A 65 2.79 -21.21 -0.72
C ALA A 65 3.45 -22.18 0.28
N GLY A 66 2.68 -23.03 0.95
CA GLY A 66 3.16 -23.86 2.06
C GLY A 66 3.44 -23.05 3.32
N TRP A 67 2.80 -21.88 3.50
CA TRP A 67 3.01 -20.97 4.62
C TRP A 67 1.89 -21.07 5.65
N THR A 68 2.24 -20.82 6.90
CA THR A 68 1.27 -20.73 8.00
C THR A 68 1.24 -19.31 8.53
N LEU A 69 0.06 -18.69 8.59
CA LEU A 69 -0.06 -17.34 9.11
C LEU A 69 0.20 -17.30 10.62
N THR A 70 1.06 -16.37 11.01
CA THR A 70 1.38 -16.03 12.39
C THR A 70 0.79 -14.68 12.79
N ASP A 71 0.67 -13.77 11.82
CA ASP A 71 0.27 -12.39 12.03
C ASP A 71 -0.73 -11.91 10.96
N ALA A 72 -1.56 -10.93 11.32
CA ALA A 72 -2.32 -10.08 10.41
C ALA A 72 -2.01 -8.61 10.75
N LEU A 73 -1.58 -7.84 9.77
CA LEU A 73 -1.24 -6.43 9.88
C LEU A 73 -2.31 -5.60 9.18
N VAL A 74 -3.24 -5.04 9.94
CA VAL A 74 -4.41 -4.31 9.41
C VAL A 74 -4.09 -2.83 9.27
N THR A 75 -4.39 -2.26 8.10
CA THR A 75 -4.12 -0.85 7.80
C THR A 75 -5.23 0.08 8.29
N HIS A 76 -6.50 -0.33 8.19
CA HIS A 76 -7.67 0.44 8.63
C HIS A 76 -8.92 -0.45 8.75
N HIS A 77 -10.06 0.14 9.20
CA HIS A 77 -11.24 -0.60 9.64
C HIS A 77 -12.27 -0.93 8.55
N HIS A 78 -12.11 -0.51 7.29
CA HIS A 78 -13.12 -0.80 6.28
C HIS A 78 -13.33 -2.31 6.07
N ALA A 79 -14.56 -2.69 5.76
CA ALA A 79 -14.97 -4.08 5.75
C ALA A 79 -14.10 -4.94 4.82
N ASP A 80 -13.79 -4.43 3.65
CA ASP A 80 -12.96 -5.10 2.64
C ASP A 80 -11.45 -5.13 2.98
N HIS A 81 -11.07 -4.70 4.18
CA HIS A 81 -9.74 -4.89 4.78
C HIS A 81 -9.75 -5.76 6.04
N VAL A 82 -10.93 -6.03 6.63
CA VAL A 82 -11.01 -6.74 7.91
C VAL A 82 -12.00 -7.91 7.93
N GLN A 83 -12.91 -8.00 6.96
CA GLN A 83 -14.00 -9.00 6.99
C GLN A 83 -13.51 -10.45 6.98
N GLY A 84 -12.28 -10.71 6.51
CA GLY A 84 -11.67 -12.03 6.51
C GLY A 84 -11.07 -12.45 7.85
N LEU A 85 -10.87 -11.52 8.82
CA LEU A 85 -10.24 -11.83 10.10
C LEU A 85 -10.89 -12.99 10.87
N PRO A 86 -12.23 -13.11 10.94
CA PRO A 86 -12.85 -14.26 11.61
C PRO A 86 -12.45 -15.61 11.00
N ALA A 87 -12.39 -15.73 9.68
CA ALA A 87 -11.98 -16.96 9.00
C ALA A 87 -10.49 -17.25 9.25
N LEU A 88 -9.62 -16.22 9.21
CA LEU A 88 -8.21 -16.39 9.53
C LEU A 88 -8.00 -16.87 10.97
N ARG A 89 -8.72 -16.31 11.95
CA ARG A 89 -8.62 -16.77 13.36
C ARG A 89 -9.15 -18.19 13.55
N ALA A 90 -10.20 -18.57 12.85
CA ALA A 90 -10.73 -19.94 12.88
C ALA A 90 -9.69 -20.95 12.35
N ARG A 91 -8.99 -20.61 11.25
CA ARG A 91 -7.96 -21.46 10.63
C ARG A 91 -6.64 -21.44 11.38
N TYR A 92 -6.27 -20.29 11.97
CA TYR A 92 -5.02 -20.05 12.68
C TYR A 92 -5.30 -19.52 14.09
N PRO A 93 -5.59 -20.38 15.09
CA PRO A 93 -6.01 -19.95 16.42
C PRO A 93 -4.98 -19.13 17.20
N LYS A 94 -3.71 -19.15 16.78
CA LYS A 94 -2.62 -18.36 17.38
C LYS A 94 -2.30 -17.08 16.58
N LEU A 95 -3.11 -16.74 15.57
CA LEU A 95 -2.94 -15.54 14.78
C LEU A 95 -2.95 -14.29 15.66
N SER A 96 -1.91 -13.48 15.58
CA SER A 96 -1.82 -12.18 16.24
C SER A 96 -2.27 -11.07 15.28
N VAL A 97 -3.25 -10.28 15.67
CA VAL A 97 -3.77 -9.16 14.86
C VAL A 97 -3.21 -7.85 15.39
N SER A 98 -2.41 -7.18 14.57
CA SER A 98 -1.93 -5.81 14.77
C SER A 98 -2.77 -4.85 13.94
N ALA A 99 -3.18 -3.70 14.52
CA ALA A 99 -4.06 -2.75 13.83
C ALA A 99 -3.90 -1.34 14.41
N PRO A 100 -4.37 -0.28 13.72
CA PRO A 100 -4.31 1.07 14.25
C PRO A 100 -5.03 1.19 15.60
N ALA A 101 -4.33 1.76 16.59
CA ALA A 101 -4.88 1.95 17.93
C ALA A 101 -6.19 2.76 17.93
N LYS A 102 -6.26 3.78 17.05
CA LYS A 102 -7.44 4.65 16.89
C LYS A 102 -8.67 3.93 16.34
N GLU A 103 -8.48 2.78 15.68
CA GLU A 103 -9.55 2.02 15.02
C GLU A 103 -9.77 0.63 15.65
N ALA A 104 -8.97 0.26 16.64
CA ALA A 104 -9.00 -1.06 17.25
C ALA A 104 -10.39 -1.50 17.74
N ALA A 105 -11.17 -0.57 18.30
CA ALA A 105 -12.53 -0.85 18.77
C ALA A 105 -13.51 -1.10 17.61
N ARG A 106 -13.31 -0.47 16.43
CA ARG A 106 -14.14 -0.66 15.22
C ARG A 106 -13.80 -1.98 14.53
N ILE A 107 -12.51 -2.34 14.50
CA ILE A 107 -12.01 -3.59 13.90
C ILE A 107 -12.44 -4.80 14.74
N GLY A 108 -12.31 -4.69 16.07
CA GLY A 108 -12.56 -5.79 17.00
C GLY A 108 -11.48 -6.85 16.98
N GLY A 109 -11.26 -7.49 18.12
CA GLY A 109 -10.31 -8.60 18.23
C GLY A 109 -8.85 -8.23 17.92
N VAL A 110 -8.45 -6.98 18.13
CA VAL A 110 -7.07 -6.52 17.94
C VAL A 110 -6.22 -6.92 19.15
N ASP A 111 -5.12 -7.64 18.91
CA ASP A 111 -4.19 -8.07 19.96
C ASP A 111 -3.13 -7.01 20.26
N ARG A 112 -2.69 -6.28 19.20
CA ARG A 112 -1.63 -5.27 19.28
C ARG A 112 -2.12 -3.98 18.62
N PRO A 113 -2.69 -3.03 19.38
CA PRO A 113 -2.98 -1.69 18.87
C PRO A 113 -1.68 -0.93 18.65
N LEU A 114 -1.52 -0.31 17.47
CA LEU A 114 -0.30 0.37 17.04
C LEU A 114 -0.57 1.85 16.73
N SER A 115 0.44 2.69 17.00
CA SER A 115 0.44 4.14 16.78
C SER A 115 1.67 4.59 16.01
N GLU A 116 1.76 5.87 15.66
CA GLU A 116 2.92 6.48 14.99
C GLU A 116 4.23 6.10 15.65
N GLY A 117 5.17 5.56 14.86
CA GLY A 117 6.51 5.21 15.30
C GLY A 117 6.65 3.84 15.97
N ASP A 118 5.54 3.15 16.27
CA ASP A 118 5.59 1.76 16.74
C ASP A 118 6.16 0.82 15.67
N TYR A 119 6.46 -0.41 16.05
CA TYR A 119 6.93 -1.45 15.15
C TYR A 119 6.02 -2.69 15.19
N ALA A 120 5.53 -3.10 14.02
CA ALA A 120 5.00 -4.45 13.82
C ALA A 120 6.14 -5.40 13.43
N ARG A 121 6.03 -6.67 13.84
CA ARG A 121 7.04 -7.69 13.51
C ARG A 121 6.40 -8.89 12.83
N VAL A 122 7.13 -9.43 11.86
CA VAL A 122 6.84 -10.70 11.19
C VAL A 122 8.13 -11.51 11.24
N GLY A 123 8.28 -12.37 12.23
CA GLY A 123 9.56 -13.02 12.51
C GLY A 123 10.65 -12.00 12.83
N ARG A 124 11.67 -11.92 11.97
CA ARG A 124 12.77 -10.94 12.07
C ARG A 124 12.48 -9.62 11.38
N LEU A 125 11.52 -9.62 10.45
CA LEU A 125 11.14 -8.42 9.72
C LEU A 125 10.48 -7.42 10.66
N ALA A 126 10.84 -6.15 10.52
CA ALA A 126 10.32 -5.06 11.34
C ALA A 126 9.73 -3.97 10.45
N ALA A 127 8.43 -3.74 10.60
CA ALA A 127 7.74 -2.66 9.92
C ALA A 127 7.53 -1.49 10.86
N LYS A 128 8.05 -0.34 10.52
CA LYS A 128 7.73 0.92 11.19
C LYS A 128 6.31 1.33 10.84
N VAL A 129 5.55 1.74 11.84
CA VAL A 129 4.18 2.24 11.67
C VAL A 129 4.24 3.74 11.39
N ILE A 130 3.54 4.15 10.33
CA ILE A 130 3.35 5.56 9.96
C ILE A 130 1.85 5.83 9.99
N GLU A 131 1.39 6.74 10.86
CA GLU A 131 -0.01 7.18 10.82
C GLU A 131 -0.25 8.04 9.58
N THR A 132 -1.25 7.65 8.80
CA THR A 132 -1.64 8.32 7.55
C THR A 132 -3.15 8.61 7.54
N PRO A 133 -3.64 9.45 8.49
CA PRO A 133 -5.05 9.83 8.51
C PRO A 133 -5.45 10.52 7.20
N GLY A 134 -6.68 10.26 6.75
CA GLY A 134 -7.19 10.81 5.49
C GLY A 134 -8.37 10.02 4.98
N HIS A 135 -8.10 8.85 4.44
CA HIS A 135 -9.13 7.91 4.00
C HIS A 135 -9.99 7.45 5.19
N THR A 136 -9.36 7.03 6.27
CA THR A 136 -9.96 6.95 7.61
C THR A 136 -9.15 7.78 8.59
N ALA A 137 -9.74 8.14 9.73
CA ALA A 137 -9.09 8.99 10.72
C ALA A 137 -7.92 8.30 11.45
N GLY A 138 -7.91 6.97 11.48
CA GLY A 138 -6.89 6.18 12.17
C GLY A 138 -6.01 5.36 11.26
N HIS A 139 -6.08 5.52 9.94
CA HIS A 139 -5.31 4.73 8.99
C HIS A 139 -3.82 4.71 9.30
N ILE A 140 -3.15 3.55 9.15
CA ILE A 140 -1.71 3.37 9.29
C ILE A 140 -1.11 2.66 8.07
N VAL A 141 0.18 2.89 7.88
CA VAL A 141 1.04 2.25 6.87
C VAL A 141 2.09 1.42 7.58
N TYR A 142 2.44 0.27 7.01
CA TYR A 142 3.54 -0.58 7.47
C TYR A 142 4.73 -0.44 6.52
N TRP A 143 5.81 0.19 6.99
CA TRP A 143 7.02 0.39 6.22
C TRP A 143 8.16 -0.49 6.72
N PHE A 144 8.49 -1.52 5.96
CA PHE A 144 9.63 -2.41 6.16
C PHE A 144 10.87 -1.69 5.59
N GLU A 145 11.55 -0.93 6.43
CA GLU A 145 12.63 -0.02 6.04
C GLU A 145 13.82 -0.76 5.43
N GLU A 146 14.25 -1.88 6.05
CA GLU A 146 15.39 -2.67 5.59
C GLU A 146 15.12 -3.36 4.24
N GLU A 147 13.88 -3.72 3.98
CA GLU A 147 13.40 -4.34 2.75
C GLU A 147 13.04 -3.32 1.67
N GLU A 148 12.93 -2.04 2.02
CA GLU A 148 12.43 -0.96 1.16
C GLU A 148 11.03 -1.27 0.61
N ILE A 149 10.11 -1.75 1.47
CA ILE A 149 8.73 -2.11 1.11
C ILE A 149 7.75 -1.37 2.03
N ALA A 150 6.73 -0.74 1.43
CA ALA A 150 5.64 -0.10 2.16
C ALA A 150 4.29 -0.68 1.75
N PHE A 151 3.49 -1.08 2.74
CA PHE A 151 2.08 -1.46 2.57
C PHE A 151 1.23 -0.30 3.03
N VAL A 152 0.61 0.38 2.06
CA VAL A 152 0.02 1.71 2.25
C VAL A 152 -1.51 1.68 2.33
N GLY A 153 -2.13 0.50 2.29
CA GLY A 153 -3.58 0.35 2.31
C GLY A 153 -4.25 1.28 1.30
N ASP A 154 -5.15 2.12 1.79
CA ASP A 154 -5.93 3.05 0.99
C ASP A 154 -5.49 4.52 1.13
N THR A 155 -4.24 4.76 1.56
CA THR A 155 -3.69 6.12 1.57
C THR A 155 -3.16 6.51 0.20
N LEU A 156 -2.22 5.76 -0.36
CA LEU A 156 -1.60 6.01 -1.66
C LEU A 156 -1.90 4.85 -2.62
N PHE A 157 -2.44 5.16 -3.79
CA PHE A 157 -2.59 4.20 -4.89
C PHE A 157 -1.62 4.53 -6.02
N ALA A 158 -1.32 3.55 -6.85
CA ALA A 158 -0.61 3.82 -8.09
C ALA A 158 -1.41 4.84 -8.92
N LEU A 159 -0.79 6.00 -9.21
CA LEU A 159 -1.39 7.16 -9.88
C LEU A 159 -2.62 7.77 -9.19
N GLY A 160 -2.79 7.51 -7.88
CA GLY A 160 -3.98 7.94 -7.15
C GLY A 160 -3.77 8.04 -5.65
N CYS A 161 -4.83 8.35 -4.94
CA CYS A 161 -4.93 8.27 -3.49
C CYS A 161 -6.34 7.88 -3.07
N GLY A 162 -6.52 7.48 -1.82
CA GLY A 162 -7.81 7.16 -1.24
C GLY A 162 -8.79 8.33 -1.27
N ARG A 163 -10.08 8.02 -1.24
CA ARG A 163 -11.11 9.03 -0.97
C ARG A 163 -10.97 9.54 0.45
N VAL A 164 -11.29 10.82 0.64
CA VAL A 164 -11.22 11.47 1.94
C VAL A 164 -12.61 11.51 2.54
N PHE A 165 -12.89 10.62 3.49
CA PHE A 165 -14.22 10.49 4.09
C PHE A 165 -14.33 11.09 5.49
N GLU A 166 -13.30 10.91 6.32
CA GLU A 166 -13.37 11.17 7.76
C GLU A 166 -12.56 12.41 8.19
N THR A 167 -11.81 13.02 7.29
CA THR A 167 -10.92 14.13 7.61
C THR A 167 -10.98 15.23 6.54
N PRO A 168 -10.51 16.44 6.83
CA PRO A 168 -10.27 17.46 5.79
C PRO A 168 -9.19 17.00 4.78
N PRO A 169 -9.28 17.41 3.50
CA PRO A 169 -8.28 17.06 2.47
C PRO A 169 -6.84 17.41 2.85
N ALA A 170 -6.62 18.52 3.56
CA ALA A 170 -5.28 18.90 4.01
C ALA A 170 -4.62 17.86 4.94
N VAL A 171 -5.40 17.08 5.69
CA VAL A 171 -4.90 15.99 6.53
C VAL A 171 -4.35 14.85 5.66
N MET A 172 -5.11 14.45 4.62
CA MET A 172 -4.66 13.45 3.66
C MET A 172 -3.41 13.92 2.91
N TRP A 173 -3.37 15.20 2.52
CA TRP A 173 -2.18 15.79 1.91
C TRP A 173 -0.95 15.63 2.81
N GLY A 174 -1.05 15.97 4.10
CA GLY A 174 0.02 15.76 5.07
C GLY A 174 0.45 14.28 5.18
N SER A 175 -0.49 13.34 5.10
CA SER A 175 -0.19 11.90 5.09
C SER A 175 0.55 11.46 3.83
N LEU A 176 0.15 11.97 2.66
CA LEU A 176 0.83 11.72 1.39
C LEU A 176 2.27 12.27 1.39
N LEU A 177 2.51 13.44 1.98
CA LEU A 177 3.87 14.01 2.13
C LEU A 177 4.78 13.13 2.98
N LYS A 178 4.26 12.48 4.05
CA LYS A 178 5.03 11.49 4.82
C LYS A 178 5.50 10.35 3.92
N LEU A 179 4.62 9.81 3.08
CA LEU A 179 4.96 8.72 2.15
C LEU A 179 5.90 9.19 1.03
N ALA A 180 5.70 10.40 0.51
CA ALA A 180 6.57 11.02 -0.49
C ALA A 180 8.02 11.21 0.01
N SER A 181 8.22 11.31 1.32
CA SER A 181 9.54 11.45 1.95
C SER A 181 10.30 10.12 2.11
N LEU A 182 9.68 8.98 1.84
CA LEU A 182 10.35 7.68 1.84
C LEU A 182 11.37 7.58 0.69
N PRO A 183 12.39 6.71 0.80
CA PRO A 183 13.34 6.50 -0.29
C PRO A 183 12.62 6.21 -1.62
N GLY A 184 13.09 6.83 -2.70
CA GLY A 184 12.46 6.68 -4.03
C GLY A 184 12.40 5.23 -4.53
N SER A 185 13.31 4.36 -4.06
CA SER A 185 13.34 2.93 -4.36
C SER A 185 12.32 2.10 -3.59
N THR A 186 11.65 2.69 -2.57
CA THR A 186 10.65 1.97 -1.77
C THR A 186 9.53 1.45 -2.65
N GLU A 187 9.32 0.14 -2.66
CA GLU A 187 8.19 -0.49 -3.34
C GLU A 187 6.92 -0.29 -2.53
N VAL A 188 5.87 0.09 -3.22
CA VAL A 188 4.57 0.44 -2.64
C VAL A 188 3.52 -0.55 -3.08
N TYR A 189 2.86 -1.18 -2.10
CA TYR A 189 1.72 -2.06 -2.26
C TYR A 189 0.49 -1.41 -1.63
N CYS A 190 -0.53 -1.13 -2.43
CA CYS A 190 -1.81 -0.57 -1.96
C CYS A 190 -2.93 -1.62 -1.95
N GLY A 191 -4.09 -1.25 -1.39
CA GLY A 191 -5.20 -2.17 -1.17
C GLY A 191 -5.94 -2.61 -2.44
N HIS A 192 -5.87 -1.84 -3.54
CA HIS A 192 -6.73 -2.06 -4.71
C HIS A 192 -6.04 -1.91 -6.06
N GLU A 193 -6.55 -2.63 -7.07
CA GLU A 193 -6.15 -2.50 -8.47
C GLU A 193 -6.95 -1.40 -9.19
N TYR A 194 -6.69 -0.15 -8.82
CA TYR A 194 -7.33 1.02 -9.42
C TYR A 194 -6.46 1.72 -10.48
N THR A 195 -5.28 1.19 -10.77
CA THR A 195 -4.21 1.89 -11.50
C THR A 195 -4.64 2.34 -12.90
N GLU A 196 -5.37 1.51 -13.65
CA GLU A 196 -5.83 1.88 -14.99
C GLU A 196 -6.83 3.05 -14.94
N ALA A 197 -7.79 3.02 -14.00
CA ALA A 197 -8.75 4.11 -13.82
C ALA A 197 -8.07 5.39 -13.32
N ASN A 198 -7.05 5.24 -12.48
CA ASN A 198 -6.24 6.35 -12.00
C ASN A 198 -5.39 6.94 -13.13
N ALA A 199 -4.79 6.12 -14.01
CA ALA A 199 -4.03 6.58 -15.16
C ALA A 199 -4.89 7.42 -16.11
N ARG A 200 -6.13 6.97 -16.42
CA ARG A 200 -7.07 7.75 -17.22
C ARG A 200 -7.35 9.11 -16.61
N PHE A 201 -7.58 9.17 -15.30
CA PHE A 201 -7.79 10.44 -14.60
C PHE A 201 -6.54 11.31 -14.62
N ALA A 202 -5.36 10.76 -14.26
CA ALA A 202 -4.10 11.51 -14.20
C ALA A 202 -3.79 12.21 -15.52
N LEU A 203 -4.05 11.54 -16.66
CA LEU A 203 -3.90 12.12 -18.00
C LEU A 203 -4.84 13.31 -18.29
N THR A 204 -5.98 13.42 -17.57
CA THR A 204 -6.83 14.63 -17.67
C THR A 204 -6.26 15.81 -16.89
N ILE A 205 -5.40 15.56 -15.90
CA ILE A 205 -4.77 16.59 -15.08
C ILE A 205 -3.46 17.07 -15.72
N GLU A 206 -2.59 16.14 -16.13
CA GLU A 206 -1.29 16.43 -16.73
C GLU A 206 -1.15 15.77 -18.12
N PRO A 207 -1.92 16.23 -19.13
CA PRO A 207 -1.91 15.61 -20.46
C PRO A 207 -0.56 15.71 -21.18
N ASP A 208 0.33 16.61 -20.78
CA ASP A 208 1.63 16.83 -21.39
C ASP A 208 2.79 16.19 -20.64
N ASN A 209 2.54 15.54 -19.51
CA ASN A 209 3.55 14.77 -18.77
C ASN A 209 3.95 13.52 -19.57
N ALA A 210 5.11 13.55 -20.20
CA ALA A 210 5.60 12.46 -21.05
C ALA A 210 5.85 11.16 -20.26
N VAL A 211 6.31 11.28 -19.02
CA VAL A 211 6.55 10.12 -18.13
C VAL A 211 5.23 9.45 -17.76
N LEU A 212 4.20 10.25 -17.46
CA LEU A 212 2.86 9.74 -17.20
C LEU A 212 2.26 9.03 -18.44
N LYS A 213 2.43 9.61 -19.64
CA LYS A 213 1.96 8.98 -20.88
C LYS A 213 2.59 7.61 -21.10
N ALA A 214 3.91 7.51 -20.94
CA ALA A 214 4.64 6.25 -21.10
C ALA A 214 4.13 5.21 -20.08
N ARG A 215 4.04 5.59 -18.80
CA ARG A 215 3.55 4.73 -17.73
C ARG A 215 2.10 4.27 -17.96
N ALA A 216 1.22 5.15 -18.43
CA ALA A 216 -0.15 4.79 -18.77
C ALA A 216 -0.23 3.72 -19.88
N GLY A 217 0.66 3.79 -20.89
CA GLY A 217 0.79 2.77 -21.94
C GLY A 217 1.24 1.40 -21.39
N GLU A 218 2.22 1.41 -20.48
CA GLU A 218 2.67 0.19 -19.79
C GLU A 218 1.54 -0.43 -18.96
N ILE A 219 0.82 0.37 -18.18
CA ILE A 219 -0.32 -0.06 -17.37
C ILE A 219 -1.40 -0.70 -18.25
N ALA A 220 -1.78 -0.05 -19.36
CA ALA A 220 -2.76 -0.59 -20.30
C ALA A 220 -2.32 -1.95 -20.86
N THR A 221 -1.03 -2.11 -21.17
CA THR A 221 -0.45 -3.38 -21.63
C THR A 221 -0.53 -4.47 -20.56
N LEU A 222 -0.17 -4.15 -19.30
CA LEU A 222 -0.26 -5.08 -18.18
C LEU A 222 -1.71 -5.52 -17.94
N ARG A 223 -2.65 -4.56 -17.91
CA ARG A 223 -4.06 -4.86 -17.64
C ARG A 223 -4.71 -5.64 -18.77
N ALA A 224 -4.39 -5.35 -20.03
CA ALA A 224 -4.84 -6.15 -21.18
C ALA A 224 -4.33 -7.61 -21.11
N ALA A 225 -3.16 -7.83 -20.50
CA ALA A 225 -2.62 -9.17 -20.26
C ALA A 225 -3.11 -9.81 -18.95
N GLY A 226 -4.04 -9.18 -18.22
CA GLY A 226 -4.53 -9.66 -16.92
C GLY A 226 -3.47 -9.64 -15.81
N LYS A 227 -2.38 -8.88 -15.99
CA LYS A 227 -1.30 -8.78 -15.01
C LYS A 227 -1.56 -7.63 -14.03
N PRO A 228 -1.11 -7.78 -12.75
CA PRO A 228 -1.17 -6.71 -11.77
C PRO A 228 -0.25 -5.56 -12.16
N THR A 229 -0.58 -4.36 -11.66
CA THR A 229 0.20 -3.13 -11.89
C THR A 229 1.07 -2.76 -10.70
N LEU A 230 0.93 -3.49 -9.58
CA LEU A 230 1.75 -3.33 -8.38
C LEU A 230 2.85 -4.40 -8.29
N PRO A 231 3.96 -4.13 -7.56
CA PRO A 231 4.21 -2.88 -6.84
C PRO A 231 4.54 -1.71 -7.76
N THR A 232 4.26 -0.49 -7.27
CA THR A 232 4.85 0.74 -7.78
C THR A 232 6.04 1.16 -6.91
N THR A 233 6.65 2.32 -7.17
CA THR A 233 7.70 2.89 -6.31
C THR A 233 7.42 4.34 -5.96
N ILE A 234 7.95 4.83 -4.85
CA ILE A 234 7.82 6.24 -4.48
C ILE A 234 8.34 7.15 -5.60
N ALA A 235 9.47 6.82 -6.25
CA ALA A 235 9.99 7.60 -7.36
C ALA A 235 9.01 7.66 -8.55
N ALA A 236 8.37 6.56 -8.90
CA ALA A 236 7.39 6.51 -9.97
C ALA A 236 6.14 7.34 -9.63
N GLU A 237 5.70 7.29 -8.38
CA GLU A 237 4.56 8.09 -7.93
C GLU A 237 4.89 9.59 -7.91
N LEU A 238 6.05 10.00 -7.42
CA LEU A 238 6.49 11.40 -7.46
C LEU A 238 6.56 11.96 -8.89
N ALA A 239 6.93 11.14 -9.85
CA ALA A 239 7.05 11.56 -11.25
C ALA A 239 5.69 11.68 -11.97
N THR A 240 4.66 10.94 -11.53
CA THR A 240 3.46 10.72 -12.36
C THR A 240 2.13 10.81 -11.63
N ASN A 241 2.11 10.72 -10.29
CA ASN A 241 0.87 10.74 -9.52
C ASN A 241 0.44 12.21 -9.24
N PRO A 242 -0.67 12.70 -9.80
CA PRO A 242 -1.08 14.09 -9.61
C PRO A 242 -1.35 14.46 -8.15
N PHE A 243 -1.68 13.49 -7.30
CA PHE A 243 -1.93 13.71 -5.87
C PHE A 243 -0.65 13.92 -5.06
N LEU A 244 0.51 13.49 -5.54
CA LEU A 244 1.82 13.78 -4.94
C LEU A 244 2.50 15.02 -5.57
N ARG A 245 1.92 15.56 -6.63
CA ARG A 245 2.47 16.64 -7.44
C ARG A 245 1.72 17.97 -7.26
N ALA A 246 0.90 18.08 -6.23
CA ALA A 246 0.09 19.28 -5.98
C ALA A 246 0.92 20.56 -5.71
N GLU A 247 2.22 20.42 -5.43
CA GLU A 247 3.17 21.53 -5.32
C GLU A 247 3.74 22.01 -6.67
N GLU A 248 3.62 21.20 -7.73
CA GLU A 248 4.24 21.47 -9.00
C GLU A 248 3.57 22.66 -9.72
N PRO A 249 4.32 23.72 -10.07
CA PRO A 249 3.73 24.90 -10.71
C PRO A 249 3.01 24.60 -12.03
N THR A 250 3.54 23.64 -12.80
CA THR A 250 2.94 23.22 -14.09
C THR A 250 1.59 22.53 -13.87
N LEU A 251 1.48 21.68 -12.85
CA LEU A 251 0.23 21.03 -12.51
C LEU A 251 -0.79 22.06 -11.98
N GLN A 252 -0.37 22.96 -11.06
CA GLN A 252 -1.23 24.03 -10.55
C GLN A 252 -1.76 24.92 -11.67
N ALA A 253 -0.93 25.27 -12.64
CA ALA A 253 -1.39 26.01 -13.83
C ALA A 253 -2.39 25.21 -14.67
N ALA A 254 -2.15 23.89 -14.87
CA ALA A 254 -3.05 23.03 -15.63
C ALA A 254 -4.44 22.87 -15.00
N ILE A 255 -4.53 22.90 -13.66
CA ILE A 255 -5.81 22.88 -12.95
C ILE A 255 -6.45 24.27 -12.77
N GLY A 256 -5.81 25.34 -13.25
CA GLY A 256 -6.32 26.72 -13.13
C GLY A 256 -6.06 27.36 -11.77
N MET A 257 -5.08 26.87 -11.00
CA MET A 257 -4.75 27.35 -9.65
C MET A 257 -3.25 27.72 -9.51
N PRO A 258 -2.68 28.56 -10.38
CA PRO A 258 -1.27 28.87 -10.32
C PRO A 258 -0.90 29.58 -9.01
N GLY A 259 0.14 29.06 -8.33
CA GLY A 259 0.59 29.61 -7.03
C GLY A 259 -0.31 29.32 -5.84
N ALA A 260 -1.23 28.37 -5.98
CA ALA A 260 -2.11 27.97 -4.88
C ALA A 260 -1.32 27.28 -3.75
N ASP A 261 -1.90 27.32 -2.56
CA ASP A 261 -1.48 26.43 -1.47
C ASP A 261 -1.57 24.96 -1.93
N PRO A 262 -0.53 24.12 -1.72
CA PRO A 262 -0.52 22.73 -2.18
C PRO A 262 -1.68 21.90 -1.66
N ALA A 263 -2.11 22.09 -0.40
CA ALA A 263 -3.25 21.36 0.15
C ALA A 263 -4.57 21.77 -0.54
N ALA A 264 -4.69 23.04 -0.96
CA ALA A 264 -5.84 23.51 -1.74
C ALA A 264 -5.81 22.91 -3.16
N ALA A 265 -4.65 22.87 -3.81
CA ALA A 265 -4.48 22.23 -5.11
C ALA A 265 -4.80 20.72 -5.04
N PHE A 266 -4.30 20.02 -4.01
CA PHE A 266 -4.67 18.63 -3.73
C PHE A 266 -6.17 18.44 -3.57
N ALA A 267 -6.84 19.30 -2.80
CA ALA A 267 -8.29 19.23 -2.58
C ALA A 267 -9.07 19.38 -3.89
N GLU A 268 -8.65 20.29 -4.78
CA GLU A 268 -9.24 20.45 -6.11
C GLU A 268 -9.04 19.20 -6.98
N ILE A 269 -7.83 18.64 -7.01
CA ILE A 269 -7.53 17.41 -7.76
C ILE A 269 -8.41 16.26 -7.24
N ARG A 270 -8.52 16.09 -5.90
CA ARG A 270 -9.36 15.06 -5.29
C ARG A 270 -10.83 15.26 -5.66
N GLY A 271 -11.33 16.49 -5.56
CA GLY A 271 -12.70 16.83 -5.96
C GLY A 271 -12.99 16.57 -7.44
N ARG A 272 -12.02 16.80 -8.35
CA ARG A 272 -12.14 16.40 -9.78
C ARG A 272 -12.23 14.89 -9.92
N LYS A 273 -11.39 14.15 -9.20
CA LYS A 273 -11.43 12.67 -9.25
C LYS A 273 -12.73 12.09 -8.71
N ASP A 274 -13.33 12.73 -7.71
CA ASP A 274 -14.59 12.24 -7.13
C ASP A 274 -15.79 12.42 -8.09
N ARG A 275 -15.66 13.33 -9.06
CA ARG A 275 -16.65 13.59 -10.11
C ARG A 275 -16.34 12.88 -11.45
N PHE A 276 -15.14 12.28 -11.58
CA PHE A 276 -14.69 11.55 -12.77
C PHE A 276 -15.25 10.13 -12.83
#